data_f15b5bee5efe4008403f0f90335cb26b
#
_entry.id   f15b5bee5efe4008403f0f90335cb26b
#
_cell.length_a   1.000
_cell.length_b   1.000
_cell.length_c   1.000
_cell.angle_alpha   90.00
_cell.angle_beta   90.00
_cell.angle_gamma   90.00
#
_symmetry.space_group_name_H-M   'P 1'
#
loop_
_entity.id
_entity.type
_entity.pdbx_description
1 polymer ?
#
loop_
_entity_poly.entity_id
_entity_poly.type
_entity_poly.pdbx_seq_one_letter_code
_entity_poly.pdbx_strand_id
1 'polypeptide(L)'
;MLKDRVTICDTCAEPGGTALGAKWVTTLSEAVQASGLEIEIVTCSCLNMCQSPVAFALQWAQKATYLFSGADPAQDTQDMLGLLQLYADAPEGWITEAEAAGRLRLCLQGRVPRL
;
A
#
# COMPACT_ATOMS: atom_id res chain seq x y z
N MET A 1 -10.27 13.99 9.39
CA MET A 1 -10.44 13.77 7.95
C MET A 1 -9.31 12.90 7.42
N LEU A 2 -9.65 11.88 6.65
CA LEU A 2 -8.63 10.99 6.07
C LEU A 2 -7.89 11.74 4.96
N LYS A 3 -6.57 11.61 4.94
CA LYS A 3 -5.72 12.34 3.99
C LYS A 3 -5.12 11.51 2.90
N ASP A 4 -4.89 10.24 3.16
CA ASP A 4 -4.22 9.37 2.21
C ASP A 4 -5.01 8.09 2.05
N ARG A 5 -4.85 7.46 0.91
CA ARG A 5 -5.59 6.25 0.59
C ARG A 5 -4.63 5.16 0.15
N VAL A 6 -4.77 3.97 0.73
CA VAL A 6 -4.16 2.77 0.19
C VAL A 6 -5.25 1.92 -0.42
N THR A 7 -5.06 1.55 -1.68
CA THR A 7 -5.98 0.69 -2.43
C THR A 7 -5.32 -0.67 -2.59
N ILE A 8 -5.97 -1.72 -2.09
CA ILE A 8 -5.43 -3.08 -2.10
C ILE A 8 -6.23 -3.93 -3.07
N CYS A 9 -5.52 -4.68 -3.93
CA CYS A 9 -6.16 -5.60 -4.85
C CYS A 9 -6.75 -6.76 -4.06
N ASP A 10 -8.08 -6.86 -4.02
CA ASP A 10 -8.77 -7.89 -3.24
C ASP A 10 -8.86 -9.23 -3.95
N THR A 11 -8.52 -9.29 -5.24
CA THR A 11 -8.49 -10.52 -6.00
C THR A 11 -7.08 -11.13 -6.07
N CYS A 12 -6.06 -10.44 -5.54
CA CYS A 12 -4.71 -10.98 -5.51
C CYS A 12 -4.65 -12.25 -4.66
N ALA A 13 -4.15 -13.32 -5.26
CA ALA A 13 -4.05 -14.61 -4.60
C ALA A 13 -2.85 -15.38 -5.15
N GLU A 14 -2.34 -16.32 -4.34
CA GLU A 14 -1.38 -17.29 -4.84
C GLU A 14 -2.10 -18.23 -5.81
N PRO A 15 -1.37 -18.85 -6.76
CA PRO A 15 -1.98 -19.82 -7.67
C PRO A 15 -2.73 -20.92 -6.90
N GLY A 16 -4.02 -21.06 -7.17
CA GLY A 16 -4.86 -22.01 -6.48
C GLY A 16 -5.16 -21.70 -5.04
N GLY A 17 -4.84 -20.49 -4.58
CA GLY A 17 -4.88 -20.14 -3.17
C GLY A 17 -5.95 -19.14 -2.79
N THR A 18 -5.82 -18.66 -1.56
CA THR A 18 -6.72 -17.72 -0.92
C THR A 18 -6.42 -16.29 -1.39
N ALA A 19 -7.45 -15.45 -1.41
CA ALA A 19 -7.30 -14.03 -1.73
C ALA A 19 -6.53 -13.31 -0.62
N LEU A 20 -5.21 -13.18 -0.78
CA LEU A 20 -4.32 -12.60 0.23
C LEU A 20 -4.61 -11.13 0.48
N GLY A 21 -4.94 -10.39 -0.60
CA GLY A 21 -5.23 -8.96 -0.46
C GLY A 21 -6.43 -8.69 0.42
N ALA A 22 -7.50 -9.45 0.24
CA ALA A 22 -8.71 -9.30 1.05
C ALA A 22 -8.45 -9.54 2.54
N LYS A 23 -7.61 -10.55 2.84
CA LYS A 23 -7.25 -10.84 4.24
C LYS A 23 -6.37 -9.77 4.84
N TRP A 24 -5.45 -9.23 4.05
CA TRP A 24 -4.52 -8.22 4.53
C TRP A 24 -5.22 -6.94 4.94
N VAL A 25 -6.34 -6.61 4.30
CA VAL A 25 -7.12 -5.41 4.64
C VAL A 25 -7.49 -5.41 6.12
N THR A 26 -7.95 -6.53 6.66
CA THR A 26 -8.30 -6.63 8.07
C THR A 26 -7.08 -6.36 8.97
N THR A 27 -5.97 -7.02 8.70
CA THR A 27 -4.73 -6.85 9.46
C THR A 27 -4.22 -5.40 9.39
N LEU A 28 -4.22 -4.81 8.19
CA LEU A 28 -3.77 -3.44 8.02
C LEU A 28 -4.70 -2.44 8.70
N SER A 29 -6.01 -2.67 8.66
CA SER A 29 -6.96 -1.77 9.32
C SER A 29 -6.70 -1.71 10.81
N GLU A 30 -6.46 -2.85 11.44
CA GLU A 30 -6.14 -2.91 12.86
C GLU A 30 -4.81 -2.23 13.17
N ALA A 31 -3.80 -2.47 12.36
CA ALA A 31 -2.47 -1.87 12.55
C ALA A 31 -2.51 -0.35 12.39
N VAL A 32 -3.24 0.14 11.40
CA VAL A 32 -3.38 1.58 11.15
C VAL A 32 -4.10 2.25 12.32
N GLN A 33 -5.17 1.65 12.83
CA GLN A 33 -5.88 2.18 13.99
C GLN A 33 -4.97 2.25 15.22
N ALA A 34 -4.18 1.22 15.44
CA ALA A 34 -3.26 1.18 16.57
C ALA A 34 -2.14 2.20 16.45
N SER A 35 -1.73 2.54 15.23
CA SER A 35 -0.64 3.49 14.97
C SER A 35 -1.08 4.96 15.03
N GLY A 36 -2.38 5.22 14.95
CA GLY A 36 -2.91 6.59 14.93
C GLY A 36 -2.82 7.28 13.58
N LEU A 37 -2.44 6.57 12.52
CA LEU A 37 -2.39 7.15 11.17
C LEU A 37 -3.79 7.40 10.62
N GLU A 38 -3.96 8.51 9.92
CA GLU A 38 -5.21 8.86 9.27
C GLU A 38 -5.18 8.39 7.82
N ILE A 39 -5.47 7.13 7.60
CA ILE A 39 -5.38 6.47 6.30
C ILE A 39 -6.70 5.80 5.98
N GLU A 40 -7.17 5.98 4.76
CA GLU A 40 -8.33 5.26 4.24
C GLU A 40 -7.83 3.99 3.53
N ILE A 41 -8.36 2.83 3.92
CA ILE A 41 -8.02 1.57 3.26
C ILE A 41 -9.23 1.14 2.44
N VAL A 42 -9.02 0.99 1.13
CA VAL A 42 -10.08 0.56 0.21
C VAL A 42 -9.56 -0.62 -0.61
N THR A 43 -10.49 -1.32 -1.25
CA THR A 43 -10.14 -2.44 -2.13
C THR A 43 -10.57 -2.15 -3.56
N CYS A 44 -9.95 -2.83 -4.51
CA CYS A 44 -10.39 -2.86 -5.89
C CYS A 44 -10.25 -4.29 -6.42
N SER A 45 -10.93 -4.59 -7.52
CA SER A 45 -10.95 -5.94 -8.06
C SER A 45 -9.62 -6.36 -8.67
N CYS A 46 -8.86 -5.43 -9.26
CA CYS A 46 -7.60 -5.77 -9.91
C CYS A 46 -6.81 -4.51 -10.21
N LEU A 47 -5.52 -4.53 -9.85
CA LEU A 47 -4.58 -3.48 -10.23
C LEU A 47 -3.72 -3.89 -11.42
N ASN A 48 -4.07 -5.02 -12.04
CA ASN A 48 -3.41 -5.53 -13.23
C ASN A 48 -1.94 -5.91 -13.03
N MET A 49 -1.59 -6.26 -11.79
CA MET A 49 -0.25 -6.71 -11.42
C MET A 49 -0.31 -8.08 -10.75
N CYS A 50 -1.16 -8.96 -11.27
CA CYS A 50 -1.49 -10.24 -10.63
C CYS A 50 -0.36 -11.25 -10.59
N GLN A 51 0.72 -11.02 -11.35
CA GLN A 51 1.87 -11.94 -11.36
C GLN A 51 2.64 -11.90 -10.05
N SER A 52 2.51 -10.82 -9.28
CA SER A 52 3.22 -10.66 -8.02
C SER A 52 2.25 -10.18 -6.93
N PRO A 53 1.41 -11.07 -6.38
CA PRO A 53 0.52 -10.69 -5.28
C PRO A 53 1.36 -10.33 -4.03
N VAL A 54 0.95 -9.37 -3.22
CA VAL A 54 -0.28 -8.58 -3.32
C VAL A 54 0.06 -7.24 -3.94
N ALA A 55 -0.83 -6.74 -4.79
CA ALA A 55 -0.68 -5.42 -5.40
C ALA A 55 -1.45 -4.38 -4.59
N PHE A 56 -0.88 -3.19 -4.48
CA PHE A 56 -1.56 -2.08 -3.83
C PHE A 56 -1.09 -0.75 -4.41
N ALA A 57 -1.84 0.31 -4.15
CA ALA A 57 -1.52 1.66 -4.60
C ALA A 57 -1.68 2.65 -3.46
N LEU A 58 -0.84 3.69 -3.46
CA LEU A 58 -0.99 4.84 -2.58
C LEU A 58 -1.41 6.03 -3.42
N GLN A 59 -2.44 6.75 -2.98
CA GLN A 59 -2.89 7.95 -3.69
C GLN A 59 -3.66 8.89 -2.78
N TRP A 60 -3.65 10.15 -3.15
CA TRP A 60 -4.52 11.18 -2.60
C TRP A 60 -4.51 12.38 -3.53
N ALA A 61 -5.50 13.26 -3.35
CA ALA A 61 -5.58 14.48 -4.14
C ALA A 61 -4.30 15.31 -3.97
N GLN A 62 -3.73 15.76 -5.08
CA GLN A 62 -2.51 16.58 -5.12
C GLN A 62 -1.26 15.88 -4.59
N LYS A 63 -1.28 14.54 -4.53
CA LYS A 63 -0.11 13.75 -4.18
C LYS A 63 0.24 12.78 -5.30
N ALA A 64 1.50 12.41 -5.38
CA ALA A 64 1.95 11.38 -6.32
C ALA A 64 1.23 10.07 -6.05
N THR A 65 1.01 9.28 -7.08
CA THR A 65 0.44 7.94 -6.99
C THR A 65 1.55 6.91 -7.12
N TYR A 66 1.58 5.95 -6.22
CA TYR A 66 2.56 4.86 -6.21
C TYR A 66 1.87 3.54 -6.43
N LEU A 67 2.47 2.69 -7.26
CA LEU A 67 1.95 1.34 -7.55
C LEU A 67 2.98 0.32 -7.11
N PHE A 68 2.54 -0.66 -6.33
CA PHE A 68 3.40 -1.70 -5.77
C PHE A 68 2.82 -3.09 -6.08
N SER A 69 3.69 -4.09 -6.15
CA SER A 69 3.27 -5.48 -6.23
C SER A 69 4.27 -6.36 -5.49
N GLY A 70 3.83 -7.57 -5.12
CA GLY A 70 4.70 -8.50 -4.42
C GLY A 70 4.76 -8.30 -2.91
N ALA A 71 3.84 -7.53 -2.32
CA ALA A 71 3.78 -7.38 -0.87
C ALA A 71 3.39 -8.70 -0.22
N ASP A 72 4.03 -9.03 0.90
CA ASP A 72 3.77 -10.26 1.64
C ASP A 72 3.02 -9.93 2.94
N PRO A 73 1.72 -10.25 3.04
CA PRO A 73 0.96 -9.96 4.25
C PRO A 73 1.53 -10.57 5.52
N ALA A 74 2.29 -11.66 5.40
CA ALA A 74 2.88 -12.32 6.56
C ALA A 74 4.04 -11.53 7.18
N GLN A 75 4.73 -10.70 6.40
CA GLN A 75 5.93 -10.02 6.88
C GLN A 75 5.99 -8.52 6.62
N ASP A 76 5.11 -7.99 5.78
CA ASP A 76 5.26 -6.60 5.32
C ASP A 76 4.34 -5.59 6.02
N THR A 77 3.58 -6.00 7.02
CA THR A 77 2.65 -5.09 7.70
C THR A 77 3.39 -3.93 8.37
N GLN A 78 4.48 -4.20 9.08
CA GLN A 78 5.25 -3.13 9.72
C GLN A 78 5.89 -2.21 8.70
N ASP A 79 6.44 -2.77 7.63
CA ASP A 79 7.00 -1.97 6.55
C ASP A 79 5.94 -1.12 5.87
N MET A 80 4.70 -1.63 5.78
CA MET A 80 3.58 -0.85 5.27
C MET A 80 3.28 0.35 6.15
N LEU A 81 3.30 0.19 7.47
CA LEU A 81 3.09 1.33 8.37
C LEU A 81 4.19 2.39 8.16
N GLY A 82 5.44 1.96 8.00
CA GLY A 82 6.54 2.88 7.70
C GLY A 82 6.33 3.61 6.39
N LEU A 83 5.92 2.88 5.35
CA LEU A 83 5.64 3.47 4.04
C LEU A 83 4.49 4.48 4.11
N LEU A 84 3.42 4.14 4.82
CA LEU A 84 2.27 5.04 4.97
C LEU A 84 2.67 6.32 5.70
N GLN A 85 3.52 6.22 6.71
CA GLN A 85 4.02 7.40 7.42
C GLN A 85 4.88 8.27 6.51
N LEU A 86 5.76 7.66 5.70
CA LEU A 86 6.56 8.40 4.73
C LEU A 86 5.69 9.15 3.74
N TYR A 87 4.63 8.49 3.26
CA TYR A 87 3.72 9.11 2.30
C TYR A 87 2.95 10.26 2.95
N ALA A 88 2.50 10.09 4.18
CA ALA A 88 1.77 11.12 4.91
C ALA A 88 2.64 12.38 5.12
N ASP A 89 3.94 12.19 5.39
CA ASP A 89 4.86 13.27 5.67
C ASP A 89 5.47 13.90 4.43
N ALA A 90 5.38 13.24 3.28
CA ALA A 90 6.04 13.70 2.06
C ALA A 90 5.26 14.86 1.41
N PRO A 91 5.92 15.98 1.09
CA PRO A 91 5.27 17.06 0.34
C PRO A 91 4.80 16.52 -1.03
N GLU A 92 3.53 16.73 -1.33
CA GLU A 92 2.92 16.26 -2.58
C GLU A 92 3.05 14.74 -2.78
N GLY A 93 3.30 13.99 -1.69
CA GLY A 93 3.48 12.54 -1.75
C GLY A 93 4.80 12.09 -2.37
N TRP A 94 5.74 13.00 -2.62
CA TRP A 94 7.00 12.64 -3.27
C TRP A 94 8.02 12.16 -2.24
N ILE A 95 8.24 10.86 -2.18
CA ILE A 95 9.14 10.24 -1.20
C ILE A 95 10.56 10.17 -1.78
N THR A 96 11.52 10.77 -1.08
CA THR A 96 12.91 10.76 -1.51
C THR A 96 13.78 9.79 -0.71
N GLU A 97 13.44 9.56 0.56
CA GLU A 97 14.16 8.60 1.40
C GLU A 97 13.16 7.56 1.89
N ALA A 98 13.30 6.32 1.44
CA ALA A 98 12.30 5.29 1.64
C ALA A 98 12.76 4.17 2.58
N GLU A 99 13.76 4.42 3.42
CA GLU A 99 14.30 3.38 4.30
C GLU A 99 13.24 2.80 5.23
N ALA A 100 12.33 3.64 5.74
CA ALA A 100 11.28 3.17 6.65
C ALA A 100 10.27 2.24 5.98
N ALA A 101 10.23 2.21 4.65
CA ALA A 101 9.37 1.28 3.92
C ALA A 101 9.95 -0.14 3.86
N GLY A 102 11.20 -0.33 4.28
CA GLY A 102 11.82 -1.63 4.36
C GLY A 102 11.80 -2.39 3.04
N ARG A 103 11.36 -3.63 3.08
CA ARG A 103 11.31 -4.50 1.91
C ARG A 103 10.37 -3.96 0.81
N LEU A 104 9.37 -3.16 1.19
CA LEU A 104 8.40 -2.65 0.20
C LEU A 104 9.04 -1.72 -0.83
N ARG A 105 10.21 -1.15 -0.55
CA ARG A 105 10.96 -0.39 -1.57
C ARG A 105 11.21 -1.23 -2.82
N LEU A 106 11.40 -2.52 -2.65
CA LEU A 106 11.69 -3.44 -3.75
C LEU A 106 10.43 -3.85 -4.52
N CYS A 107 9.26 -3.49 -3.99
CA CYS A 107 7.98 -3.84 -4.60
C CYS A 107 7.42 -2.73 -5.48
N LEU A 108 8.10 -1.59 -5.57
CA LEU A 108 7.61 -0.46 -6.36
C LEU A 108 7.62 -0.78 -7.85
N GLN A 109 6.48 -0.63 -8.49
CA GLN A 109 6.32 -0.86 -9.92
C GLN A 109 6.21 0.44 -10.72
N GLY A 110 5.68 1.48 -10.12
CA GLY A 110 5.55 2.74 -10.82
C GLY A 110 5.16 3.86 -9.89
N ARG A 111 5.44 5.08 -10.34
CA ARG A 111 5.10 6.30 -9.63
C ARG A 111 4.62 7.33 -10.64
N VAL A 112 3.47 7.93 -10.34
CA VAL A 112 2.87 8.95 -11.18
C VAL A 112 2.90 10.27 -10.43
N PRO A 113 3.53 11.32 -10.96
CA PRO A 113 3.55 12.62 -10.29
C PRO A 113 2.13 13.16 -10.10
N ARG A 114 1.96 14.02 -9.13
CA ARG A 114 0.67 14.69 -8.94
C ARG A 114 0.29 15.51 -10.17
N LEU A 115 -1.00 15.71 -10.34
CA LEU A 115 -1.49 16.59 -11.40
C LEU A 115 -1.19 18.06 -11.10
#